data_7ccd32228c1b65b58891f32a2980db3c
#
_entry.id   7ccd32228c1b65b58891f32a2980db3c
#
_cell.length_a   1.000
_cell.length_b   1.000
_cell.length_c   1.000
_cell.angle_alpha   90.00
_cell.angle_beta   90.00
_cell.angle_gamma   90.00
#
_symmetry.space_group_name_H-M   'P 1'
#
loop_
_entity.id
_entity.type
_entity.pdbx_description
1 polymer ?
#
loop_
_entity_poly.entity_id
_entity_poly.type
_entity_poly.pdbx_seq_one_letter_code
_entity_poly.pdbx_strand_id
1 'polypeptide(L)'
;RSFLNINCGLEQLPNLISDFAKKENKHQFDNVIQMASNFSKKIKLGIGNTAINFKTDFGHSIEYYDGIMFEIEDRDNQSNKLLVGGRYDGLLNNLGLDSRASAIGFAVNNNNI
;
A
#
# COMPACT_ATOMS: atom_id res chain seq x y z
N ARG A 1 7.29 -3.10 -19.69
CA ARG A 1 7.66 -3.03 -18.26
C ARG A 1 6.81 -3.97 -17.45
N SER A 2 7.44 -4.68 -16.55
CA SER A 2 6.78 -5.57 -15.61
C SER A 2 5.91 -4.78 -14.63
N PHE A 3 4.76 -5.35 -14.25
CA PHE A 3 3.92 -4.84 -13.17
C PHE A 3 4.70 -4.67 -11.84
N LEU A 4 5.81 -5.38 -11.67
CA LEU A 4 6.66 -5.34 -10.48
C LEU A 4 7.48 -4.04 -10.31
N ASN A 5 7.50 -3.15 -11.28
CA ASN A 5 8.29 -1.91 -11.27
C ASN A 5 7.43 -0.64 -11.34
N ILE A 6 6.26 -0.66 -10.73
CA ILE A 6 5.42 0.54 -10.64
C ILE A 6 5.93 1.44 -9.52
N ASN A 7 6.18 2.71 -9.86
CA ASN A 7 6.44 3.77 -8.92
C ASN A 7 5.73 5.03 -9.43
N CYS A 8 4.65 5.41 -8.77
CA CYS A 8 3.83 6.53 -9.21
C CYS A 8 3.07 7.17 -8.04
N GLY A 9 2.53 8.36 -8.26
CA GLY A 9 1.55 8.94 -7.35
C GLY A 9 0.33 8.02 -7.23
N LEU A 10 -0.26 7.94 -6.04
CA LEU A 10 -1.40 7.06 -5.79
C LEU A 10 -2.58 7.36 -6.72
N GLU A 11 -2.76 8.61 -7.12
CA GLU A 11 -3.81 9.05 -8.04
C GLU A 11 -3.67 8.47 -9.45
N GLN A 12 -2.46 8.14 -9.86
CA GLN A 12 -2.14 7.59 -11.18
C GLN A 12 -2.29 6.07 -11.24
N LEU A 13 -2.31 5.41 -10.09
CA LEU A 13 -2.32 3.96 -10.00
C LEU A 13 -3.47 3.29 -10.75
N PRO A 14 -4.74 3.73 -10.64
CA PRO A 14 -5.84 3.10 -11.36
C PRO A 14 -5.65 3.13 -12.87
N ASN A 15 -5.15 4.24 -13.42
CA ASN A 15 -4.90 4.39 -14.86
C ASN A 15 -3.75 3.49 -15.33
N LEU A 16 -2.68 3.38 -14.55
CA LEU A 16 -1.55 2.49 -14.88
C LEU A 16 -1.96 1.03 -14.90
N ILE A 17 -2.76 0.58 -13.93
CA ILE A 17 -3.28 -0.79 -13.91
C ILE A 17 -4.22 -1.01 -15.09
N SER A 18 -5.07 -0.05 -15.42
CA SER A 18 -5.99 -0.12 -16.56
C SER A 18 -5.23 -0.24 -17.88
N ASP A 19 -4.18 0.55 -18.09
CA ASP A 19 -3.35 0.51 -19.30
C ASP A 19 -2.61 -0.82 -19.41
N PHE A 20 -2.10 -1.34 -18.31
CA PHE A 20 -1.50 -2.67 -18.27
C PHE A 20 -2.50 -3.77 -18.60
N ALA A 21 -3.69 -3.74 -18.03
CA ALA A 21 -4.76 -4.72 -18.29
C ALA A 21 -5.20 -4.72 -19.76
N LYS A 22 -5.32 -3.57 -20.38
CA LYS A 22 -5.65 -3.43 -21.80
C LYS A 22 -4.55 -4.02 -22.68
N LYS A 23 -3.30 -3.72 -22.41
CA LYS A 23 -2.14 -4.21 -23.16
C LYS A 23 -2.03 -5.72 -23.12
N GLU A 24 -2.32 -6.33 -21.99
CA GLU A 24 -2.27 -7.77 -21.78
C GLU A 24 -3.60 -8.49 -22.11
N ASN A 25 -4.63 -7.74 -22.52
CA ASN A 25 -5.98 -8.24 -22.80
C ASN A 25 -6.57 -9.08 -21.65
N LYS A 26 -6.40 -8.59 -20.41
CA LYS A 26 -6.80 -9.28 -19.18
C LYS A 26 -7.92 -8.54 -18.47
N HIS A 27 -9.16 -8.99 -18.63
CA HIS A 27 -10.33 -8.43 -17.92
C HIS A 27 -10.36 -8.75 -16.42
N GLN A 28 -9.58 -9.70 -15.96
CA GLN A 28 -9.51 -10.10 -14.55
C GLN A 28 -8.96 -8.99 -13.62
N PHE A 29 -8.38 -7.93 -14.16
CA PHE A 29 -7.88 -6.79 -13.39
C PHE A 29 -8.94 -5.73 -13.08
N ASP A 30 -10.17 -5.87 -13.56
CA ASP A 30 -11.22 -4.85 -13.36
C ASP A 30 -11.49 -4.62 -11.87
N ASN A 31 -11.56 -5.68 -11.07
CA ASN A 31 -11.71 -5.58 -9.62
C ASN A 31 -10.54 -4.87 -8.96
N VAL A 32 -9.32 -5.14 -9.39
CA VAL A 32 -8.10 -4.50 -8.86
C VAL A 32 -8.09 -3.01 -9.18
N ILE A 33 -8.49 -2.63 -10.38
CA ILE A 33 -8.62 -1.23 -10.81
C ILE A 33 -9.65 -0.52 -9.93
N GLN A 34 -10.80 -1.14 -9.70
CA GLN A 34 -11.87 -0.60 -8.87
C GLN A 34 -11.40 -0.41 -7.42
N MET A 35 -10.73 -1.41 -6.86
CA MET A 35 -10.15 -1.33 -5.50
C MET A 35 -9.11 -0.22 -5.39
N ALA A 36 -8.20 -0.11 -6.34
CA ALA A 36 -7.17 0.94 -6.37
C ALA A 36 -7.80 2.34 -6.45
N SER A 37 -8.84 2.51 -7.28
CA SER A 37 -9.57 3.77 -7.40
C SER A 37 -10.27 4.16 -6.09
N ASN A 38 -10.98 3.22 -5.47
CA ASN A 38 -11.67 3.44 -4.21
C ASN A 38 -10.69 3.75 -3.07
N PHE A 39 -9.59 3.04 -3.01
CA PHE A 39 -8.52 3.25 -2.02
C PHE A 39 -7.91 4.65 -2.17
N SER A 40 -7.53 5.04 -3.39
CA SER A 40 -6.99 6.36 -3.68
C SER A 40 -7.92 7.48 -3.23
N LYS A 41 -9.21 7.37 -3.56
CA LYS A 41 -10.22 8.36 -3.17
C LYS A 41 -10.38 8.46 -1.65
N LYS A 42 -10.46 7.33 -0.95
CA LYS A 42 -10.62 7.31 0.51
C LYS A 42 -9.42 7.93 1.23
N ILE A 43 -8.21 7.61 0.80
CA ILE A 43 -7.00 8.19 1.38
C ILE A 43 -6.95 9.69 1.14
N LYS A 44 -7.25 10.15 -0.06
CA LYS A 44 -7.27 11.58 -0.39
C LYS A 44 -8.24 12.38 0.47
N LEU A 45 -9.41 11.81 0.79
CA LEU A 45 -10.36 12.41 1.71
C LEU A 45 -9.82 12.54 3.15
N GLY A 46 -8.99 11.57 3.59
CA GLY A 46 -8.45 11.54 4.95
C GLY A 46 -7.25 12.46 5.17
N ILE A 47 -6.38 12.60 4.18
CA ILE A 47 -5.08 13.29 4.34
C ILE A 47 -4.91 14.52 3.43
N GLY A 48 -5.91 14.89 2.67
CA GLY A 48 -5.93 16.12 1.87
C GLY A 48 -4.84 16.17 0.80
N ASN A 49 -4.01 17.22 0.85
CA ASN A 49 -2.97 17.49 -0.16
C ASN A 49 -1.62 16.80 0.10
N THR A 50 -1.55 15.86 1.02
CA THR A 50 -0.32 15.09 1.27
C THR A 50 0.04 14.27 0.03
N ALA A 51 1.28 14.36 -0.41
CA ALA A 51 1.77 13.56 -1.53
C ALA A 51 1.90 12.09 -1.12
N ILE A 52 1.30 11.19 -1.90
CA ILE A 52 1.35 9.75 -1.69
C ILE A 52 1.89 9.09 -2.95
N ASN A 53 2.91 8.28 -2.78
CA ASN A 53 3.47 7.45 -3.83
C ASN A 53 3.11 5.99 -3.61
N PHE A 54 2.85 5.30 -4.70
CA PHE A 54 2.67 3.86 -4.74
C PHE A 54 3.89 3.21 -5.40
N LYS A 55 4.43 2.18 -4.77
CA LYS A 55 5.56 1.40 -5.28
C LYS A 55 5.26 -0.09 -5.14
N THR A 56 5.59 -0.87 -6.15
CA THR A 56 5.45 -2.34 -6.11
C THR A 56 6.69 -3.03 -5.55
N ASP A 57 7.85 -2.38 -5.57
CA ASP A 57 9.11 -2.86 -5.01
C ASP A 57 9.31 -2.47 -3.54
N PHE A 58 8.24 -2.01 -2.91
CA PHE A 58 8.21 -1.57 -1.52
C PHE A 58 8.01 -2.76 -0.58
N GLY A 59 8.84 -2.86 0.45
CA GLY A 59 8.72 -3.90 1.45
C GLY A 59 9.49 -3.57 2.73
N HIS A 60 9.06 -4.18 3.82
CA HIS A 60 9.73 -4.14 5.11
C HIS A 60 10.28 -5.51 5.48
N SER A 61 11.26 -5.54 6.38
CA SER A 61 11.81 -6.78 6.95
C SER A 61 10.83 -7.52 7.88
N ILE A 62 9.63 -6.99 8.09
CA ILE A 62 8.61 -7.61 8.94
C ILE A 62 7.79 -8.58 8.09
N GLU A 63 7.98 -9.87 8.33
CA GLU A 63 7.43 -10.95 7.50
C GLU A 63 5.93 -11.23 7.72
N TYR A 64 5.30 -10.68 8.76
CA TYR A 64 3.89 -10.95 9.03
C TYR A 64 2.90 -10.07 8.26
N TYR A 65 3.36 -9.08 7.51
CA TYR A 65 2.49 -8.32 6.64
C TYR A 65 2.08 -9.13 5.42
N ASP A 66 0.78 -9.24 5.20
CA ASP A 66 0.17 -10.02 4.10
C ASP A 66 -0.73 -9.19 3.18
N GLY A 67 -0.65 -7.88 3.31
CA GLY A 67 -1.46 -6.95 2.53
C GLY A 67 -0.71 -5.66 2.23
N ILE A 68 -1.44 -4.56 2.25
CA ILE A 68 -0.88 -3.23 2.02
C ILE A 68 0.13 -2.89 3.13
N MET A 69 1.29 -2.40 2.73
CA MET A 69 2.28 -1.78 3.60
C MET A 69 2.34 -0.28 3.33
N PHE A 70 2.67 0.50 4.34
CA PHE A 70 2.80 1.95 4.21
C PHE A 70 3.90 2.48 5.14
N GLU A 71 4.47 3.60 4.74
CA GLU A 71 5.40 4.35 5.58
C GLU A 71 5.20 5.85 5.41
N ILE A 72 5.58 6.59 6.43
CA ILE A 72 5.69 8.04 6.38
C ILE A 72 7.16 8.39 6.51
N GLU A 73 7.66 9.10 5.52
CA GLU A 73 9.04 9.58 5.45
C GLU A 73 9.09 11.08 5.76
N ASP A 74 10.21 11.52 6.29
CA ASP A 74 10.49 12.94 6.39
C ASP A 74 10.67 13.54 4.99
N ARG A 75 10.03 14.67 4.75
CA ARG A 75 10.06 15.35 3.46
C ARG A 75 11.49 15.73 3.02
N ASP A 76 12.29 16.16 3.98
CA ASP A 76 13.64 16.66 3.73
C ASP A 76 14.71 15.56 3.78
N ASN A 77 14.36 14.42 4.36
CA ASN A 77 15.24 13.25 4.46
C ASN A 77 14.45 11.95 4.34
N GLN A 78 14.28 11.47 3.12
CA GLN A 78 13.48 10.26 2.81
C GLN A 78 14.05 8.96 3.43
N SER A 79 15.31 8.96 3.88
CA SER A 79 15.86 7.84 4.64
C SER A 79 15.36 7.82 6.09
N ASN A 80 14.80 8.93 6.57
CA ASN A 80 14.25 9.07 7.90
C ASN A 80 12.78 8.64 7.93
N LYS A 81 12.53 7.40 8.34
CA LYS A 81 11.19 6.84 8.46
C LYS A 81 10.59 7.21 9.81
N LEU A 82 9.52 7.98 9.77
CA LEU A 82 8.80 8.45 10.94
C LEU A 82 7.79 7.41 11.43
N LEU A 83 7.19 6.67 10.51
CA LEU A 83 6.20 5.66 10.81
C LEU A 83 6.24 4.56 9.74
N VAL A 84 6.07 3.33 10.17
CA VAL A 84 5.91 2.17 9.30
C VAL A 84 4.74 1.33 9.76
N GLY A 85 3.98 0.77 8.84
CA GLY A 85 2.83 -0.05 9.16
C GLY A 85 2.37 -0.92 8.00
N GLY A 86 1.37 -1.74 8.28
CA GLY A 86 0.81 -2.62 7.27
C GLY A 86 -0.35 -3.45 7.78
N ARG A 87 -0.95 -4.20 6.88
CA ARG A 87 -2.02 -5.15 7.14
C ARG A 87 -1.43 -6.54 7.39
N TYR A 88 -1.97 -7.24 8.38
CA TYR A 88 -1.47 -8.54 8.83
C TYR A 88 -2.59 -9.47 9.29
N ASP A 89 -3.59 -9.69 8.46
CA ASP A 89 -4.76 -10.53 8.78
C ASP A 89 -4.36 -11.97 9.14
N GLY A 90 -3.36 -12.52 8.45
CA GLY A 90 -2.85 -13.86 8.66
C GLY A 90 -2.14 -14.10 9.99
N LEU A 91 -1.67 -13.05 10.66
CA LEU A 91 -1.00 -13.18 11.96
C LEU A 91 -1.91 -13.81 13.02
N LEU A 92 -3.17 -13.40 13.05
CA LEU A 92 -4.16 -13.92 14.00
C LEU A 92 -4.42 -15.41 13.78
N ASN A 93 -4.44 -15.86 12.52
CA ASN A 93 -4.53 -17.28 12.15
C ASN A 93 -3.34 -18.08 12.69
N ASN A 94 -2.15 -17.56 12.48
CA ASN A 94 -0.92 -18.22 12.91
C ASN A 94 -0.83 -18.32 14.44
N LEU A 95 -1.52 -17.44 15.16
CA LEU A 95 -1.63 -17.48 16.63
C LEU A 95 -2.78 -18.36 17.12
N GLY A 96 -3.49 -19.05 16.23
CA GLY A 96 -4.58 -19.97 16.59
C GLY A 96 -5.90 -19.29 16.92
N LEU A 97 -6.04 -18.01 16.59
CA LEU A 97 -7.31 -17.28 16.75
C LEU A 97 -8.18 -17.47 15.50
N ASP A 98 -9.51 -17.54 15.70
CA ASP A 98 -10.45 -17.63 14.56
C ASP A 98 -10.38 -16.36 13.73
N SER A 99 -9.97 -16.49 12.49
CA SER A 99 -9.33 -15.42 11.75
C SER A 99 -10.15 -14.84 10.63
N ARG A 100 -11.34 -14.50 10.87
CA ARG A 100 -12.07 -13.57 9.99
C ARG A 100 -11.78 -12.09 10.34
N ALA A 101 -10.94 -11.86 11.33
CA ALA A 101 -10.58 -10.51 11.76
C ALA A 101 -9.50 -9.91 10.85
N SER A 102 -9.77 -8.73 10.33
CA SER A 102 -8.76 -7.91 9.66
C SER A 102 -7.94 -7.15 10.70
N ALA A 103 -6.64 -7.11 10.51
CA ALA A 103 -5.74 -6.40 11.39
C ALA A 103 -4.82 -5.46 10.60
N ILE A 104 -4.70 -4.23 11.08
CA ILE A 104 -3.78 -3.23 10.58
C ILE A 104 -3.12 -2.52 11.77
N GLY A 105 -1.84 -2.25 11.67
CA GLY A 105 -1.12 -1.55 12.73
C GLY A 105 0.09 -0.80 12.19
N PHE A 106 0.67 0.00 13.08
CA PHE A 106 1.84 0.78 12.75
C PHE A 106 2.73 1.01 13.97
N ALA A 107 4.00 1.27 13.73
CA ALA A 107 4.98 1.69 14.71
C ALA A 107 5.49 3.09 14.37
N VAL A 108 5.59 3.95 15.38
CA VAL A 108 6.12 5.31 15.26
C VAL A 108 7.56 5.32 15.78
N ASN A 109 8.46 5.92 15.02
CA ASN A 109 9.84 6.09 15.43
C ASN A 109 10.01 7.41 16.20
N ASN A 110 9.92 7.35 17.52
CA ASN A 110 9.99 8.52 18.38
C ASN A 110 11.35 9.24 18.33
N ASN A 111 12.41 8.56 17.91
CA ASN A 111 13.73 9.17 17.82
C ASN A 111 13.87 10.14 16.64
N ASN A 112 12.94 10.07 15.71
CA ASN A 112 12.97 10.83 14.46
C ASN A 112 11.91 11.94 14.39
N ILE A 113 11.15 12.11 15.46
CA ILE A 113 10.12 13.16 15.57
C ILE A 113 10.64 14.37 16.32
#